data_167f971c06338cf77cd55bc54fc94497
#
_entry.id   167f971c06338cf77cd55bc54fc94497
#
_cell.length_a   1.000
_cell.length_b   1.000
_cell.length_c   1.000
_cell.angle_alpha   90.00
_cell.angle_beta   90.00
_cell.angle_gamma   90.00
#
_symmetry.space_group_name_H-M   'P 1'
#
loop_
_entity.id
_entity.type
_entity.pdbx_description
1 polymer ?
#
loop_
_entity_poly.entity_id
_entity_poly.type
_entity_poly.pdbx_seq_one_letter_code
_entity_poly.pdbx_strand_id
1 'polypeptide(L)'
;MFSFYKKKNFRKIYILLGISITLFLCLFLNQNLSIKNVAVNTNKDLFSRKLLNDYNSFFEIKKITLNGRSKSNLDSIKNIVNSSLDKNKNIINYDTDNIRNSLEEINWINKVFIRKVFPNKIIIDIEEHKEFAIFNKNEKNFLLSQEGKIIHEIRNSKAYKLINIEGNFATQNIDEVKKFLSNNRELEEQISKIIVHSNNRLDVIINNVLFKLPNKNTKKAVSQISRFTNLKMVDLRFFEKKIFLKIDTKKIALKNKK
;
A
#
# COMPACT_ATOMS: atom_id res chain seq x y z
N MET A 1 24.78 34.76 -29.10
CA MET A 1 25.21 34.03 -30.31
C MET A 1 24.37 32.74 -30.36
N PHE A 2 23.16 32.82 -30.93
CA PHE A 2 22.24 31.69 -31.03
C PHE A 2 22.31 31.14 -32.45
N SER A 3 22.73 29.86 -32.54
CA SER A 3 22.86 29.12 -33.80
C SER A 3 21.48 28.63 -34.25
N PHE A 4 21.07 29.05 -35.45
CA PHE A 4 19.90 28.60 -36.17
C PHE A 4 20.05 27.11 -36.57
N TYR A 5 19.39 26.19 -35.88
CA TYR A 5 19.35 24.80 -36.28
C TYR A 5 18.35 24.63 -37.43
N LYS A 6 18.80 24.05 -38.48
CA LYS A 6 18.29 23.97 -39.85
C LYS A 6 16.89 23.28 -39.94
N LYS A 7 15.88 24.06 -40.23
CA LYS A 7 14.44 23.69 -40.41
C LYS A 7 14.13 22.74 -41.59
N LYS A 8 15.15 22.19 -42.26
CA LYS A 8 15.01 21.48 -43.56
C LYS A 8 14.67 19.96 -43.44
N ASN A 9 14.87 19.35 -42.29
CA ASN A 9 14.68 17.90 -42.13
C ASN A 9 13.27 17.49 -41.67
N PHE A 10 12.55 18.39 -41.05
CA PHE A 10 11.17 18.06 -40.57
C PHE A 10 10.17 17.84 -41.71
N ARG A 11 10.29 18.59 -42.82
CA ARG A 11 9.41 18.37 -43.98
C ARG A 11 9.54 16.97 -44.58
N LYS A 12 10.75 16.41 -44.63
CA LYS A 12 10.96 15.02 -45.12
C LYS A 12 10.38 13.98 -44.18
N ILE A 13 10.46 14.23 -42.88
CA ILE A 13 9.88 13.31 -41.85
C ILE A 13 8.34 13.32 -41.95
N TYR A 14 7.71 14.49 -42.12
CA TYR A 14 6.25 14.56 -42.31
C TYR A 14 5.77 13.93 -43.61
N ILE A 15 6.57 14.03 -44.67
CA ILE A 15 6.25 13.37 -45.97
C ILE A 15 6.35 11.84 -45.81
N LEU A 16 7.40 11.34 -45.15
CA LEU A 16 7.57 9.91 -44.85
C LEU A 16 6.45 9.34 -43.94
N LEU A 17 6.08 10.11 -42.91
CA LEU A 17 4.95 9.79 -42.04
C LEU A 17 3.62 9.79 -42.80
N GLY A 18 3.39 10.77 -43.67
CA GLY A 18 2.20 10.84 -44.50
C GLY A 18 2.12 9.65 -45.46
N ILE A 19 3.23 9.26 -46.10
CA ILE A 19 3.28 8.08 -47.00
C ILE A 19 3.02 6.78 -46.20
N SER A 20 3.59 6.67 -44.99
CA SER A 20 3.37 5.53 -44.11
C SER A 20 1.89 5.40 -43.68
N ILE A 21 1.26 6.52 -43.34
CA ILE A 21 -0.18 6.55 -42.95
C ILE A 21 -1.08 6.23 -44.15
N THR A 22 -0.77 6.76 -45.32
CA THR A 22 -1.58 6.43 -46.54
C THR A 22 -1.41 4.98 -46.97
N LEU A 23 -0.19 4.43 -46.86
CA LEU A 23 0.06 3.00 -47.11
C LEU A 23 -0.69 2.11 -46.12
N PHE A 24 -0.68 2.47 -44.84
CA PHE A 24 -1.43 1.78 -43.79
C PHE A 24 -2.94 1.88 -44.03
N LEU A 25 -3.44 3.05 -44.41
CA LEU A 25 -4.87 3.25 -44.72
C LEU A 25 -5.30 2.46 -45.99
N CYS A 26 -4.45 2.40 -47.01
CA CYS A 26 -4.69 1.58 -48.21
C CYS A 26 -4.73 0.08 -47.89
N LEU A 27 -3.82 -0.39 -46.99
CA LEU A 27 -3.84 -1.78 -46.55
C LEU A 27 -5.08 -2.09 -45.68
N PHE A 28 -5.52 -1.14 -44.87
CA PHE A 28 -6.72 -1.28 -44.02
C PHE A 28 -8.02 -1.23 -44.85
N LEU A 29 -8.10 -0.38 -45.88
CA LEU A 29 -9.25 -0.28 -46.77
C LEU A 29 -9.35 -1.49 -47.71
N ASN A 30 -8.22 -2.08 -48.14
CA ASN A 30 -8.22 -3.31 -48.92
C ASN A 30 -8.74 -4.55 -48.16
N GLN A 31 -8.73 -4.53 -46.84
CA GLN A 31 -9.31 -5.61 -46.03
C GLN A 31 -10.86 -5.57 -46.01
N ASN A 32 -11.48 -4.43 -46.32
CA ASN A 32 -12.92 -4.27 -46.32
C ASN A 32 -13.61 -4.45 -47.70
N LEU A 33 -12.83 -4.63 -48.77
CA LEU A 33 -13.36 -4.98 -50.05
C LEU A 33 -13.46 -6.51 -50.18
N SER A 34 -14.62 -7.02 -49.84
CA SER A 34 -15.01 -8.44 -50.04
C SER A 34 -14.85 -8.82 -51.50
N ILE A 35 -13.73 -9.37 -51.89
CA ILE A 35 -13.57 -10.09 -53.14
C ILE A 35 -14.09 -11.51 -52.89
N LYS A 36 -15.35 -11.74 -53.24
CA LYS A 36 -15.91 -13.08 -53.38
C LYS A 36 -15.13 -13.81 -54.45
N ASN A 37 -14.59 -14.99 -54.12
CA ASN A 37 -14.13 -16.05 -55.00
C ASN A 37 -12.86 -15.78 -55.84
N VAL A 38 -11.71 -15.86 -55.18
CA VAL A 38 -10.50 -16.37 -55.83
C VAL A 38 -9.96 -17.49 -54.93
N ALA A 39 -9.72 -18.66 -55.50
CA ALA A 39 -9.07 -19.79 -54.83
C ALA A 39 -7.70 -19.30 -54.30
N VAL A 40 -7.63 -19.03 -52.97
CA VAL A 40 -6.46 -18.45 -52.37
C VAL A 40 -5.43 -19.58 -52.18
N ASN A 41 -4.34 -19.41 -52.87
CA ASN A 41 -3.12 -20.22 -52.86
C ASN A 41 -2.69 -20.52 -51.43
N THR A 42 -2.62 -21.79 -51.03
CA THR A 42 -2.23 -22.31 -49.71
C THR A 42 -0.90 -21.71 -49.18
N ASN A 43 -0.07 -21.17 -50.05
CA ASN A 43 1.20 -20.53 -49.69
C ASN A 43 1.04 -19.13 -49.06
N LYS A 44 -0.04 -18.38 -49.38
CA LYS A 44 -0.30 -17.08 -48.75
C LYS A 44 -0.72 -17.21 -47.32
N ASP A 45 -1.50 -18.24 -47.02
CA ASP A 45 -1.97 -18.49 -45.65
C ASP A 45 -0.82 -18.96 -44.72
N LEU A 46 0.12 -19.75 -45.25
CA LEU A 46 1.31 -20.19 -44.53
C LEU A 46 2.25 -19.04 -44.25
N PHE A 47 2.46 -18.11 -45.17
CA PHE A 47 3.27 -16.92 -44.97
C PHE A 47 2.65 -15.95 -43.94
N SER A 48 1.37 -15.71 -44.01
CA SER A 48 0.63 -14.88 -43.06
C SER A 48 0.64 -15.47 -41.67
N ARG A 49 0.46 -16.79 -41.52
CA ARG A 49 0.53 -17.50 -40.26
C ARG A 49 1.94 -17.44 -39.67
N LYS A 50 2.98 -17.57 -40.47
CA LYS A 50 4.37 -17.47 -40.03
C LYS A 50 4.68 -16.07 -39.50
N LEU A 51 4.28 -15.01 -40.23
CA LEU A 51 4.44 -13.61 -39.78
C LEU A 51 3.68 -13.34 -38.48
N LEU A 52 2.49 -13.84 -38.32
CA LEU A 52 1.69 -13.69 -37.08
C LEU A 52 2.34 -14.44 -35.91
N ASN A 53 2.89 -15.63 -36.15
CA ASN A 53 3.59 -16.39 -35.14
C ASN A 53 4.89 -15.70 -34.71
N ASP A 54 5.68 -15.18 -35.66
CA ASP A 54 6.90 -14.43 -35.39
C ASP A 54 6.59 -13.14 -34.61
N TYR A 55 5.53 -12.41 -34.97
CA TYR A 55 5.04 -11.24 -34.25
C TYR A 55 4.63 -11.59 -32.80
N ASN A 56 3.81 -12.62 -32.64
CA ASN A 56 3.37 -13.04 -31.30
C ASN A 56 4.54 -13.52 -30.45
N SER A 57 5.49 -14.26 -31.01
CA SER A 57 6.70 -14.71 -30.33
C SER A 57 7.63 -13.56 -29.93
N PHE A 58 7.68 -12.48 -30.72
CA PHE A 58 8.49 -11.31 -30.44
C PHE A 58 7.97 -10.54 -29.21
N PHE A 59 6.64 -10.46 -29.07
CA PHE A 59 5.98 -9.77 -27.96
C PHE A 59 5.58 -10.72 -26.82
N GLU A 60 5.98 -11.98 -26.85
CA GLU A 60 5.75 -12.90 -25.75
C GLU A 60 6.60 -12.51 -24.52
N ILE A 61 5.96 -12.41 -23.36
CA ILE A 61 6.63 -12.08 -22.09
C ILE A 61 7.61 -13.20 -21.72
N LYS A 62 8.91 -12.89 -21.79
CA LYS A 62 10.01 -13.83 -21.49
C LYS A 62 10.65 -13.59 -20.13
N LYS A 63 10.50 -12.38 -19.58
CA LYS A 63 11.13 -12.00 -18.33
C LYS A 63 10.21 -11.15 -17.47
N ILE A 64 10.04 -11.56 -16.21
CA ILE A 64 9.41 -10.75 -15.17
C ILE A 64 10.44 -10.49 -14.07
N THR A 65 10.60 -9.26 -13.70
CA THR A 65 11.47 -8.83 -12.59
C THR A 65 10.61 -8.29 -11.48
N LEU A 66 10.81 -8.82 -10.27
CA LEU A 66 10.12 -8.40 -9.05
C LEU A 66 11.11 -7.68 -8.14
N ASN A 67 10.78 -6.45 -7.73
CA ASN A 67 11.59 -5.64 -6.83
C ASN A 67 10.77 -5.20 -5.60
N GLY A 68 11.46 -4.79 -4.54
CA GLY A 68 10.85 -4.17 -3.36
C GLY A 68 10.20 -5.13 -2.37
N ARG A 69 10.13 -6.43 -2.66
CA ARG A 69 9.60 -7.44 -1.76
C ARG A 69 10.58 -7.73 -0.61
N SER A 70 10.08 -7.77 0.60
CA SER A 70 10.81 -8.17 1.82
C SER A 70 10.02 -9.21 2.64
N LYS A 71 8.80 -8.87 3.04
CA LYS A 71 7.96 -9.65 3.98
C LYS A 71 6.79 -10.37 3.31
N SER A 72 6.29 -9.86 2.20
CA SER A 72 5.17 -10.46 1.47
C SER A 72 5.50 -11.87 0.95
N ASN A 73 4.50 -12.74 0.91
CA ASN A 73 4.68 -14.13 0.48
C ASN A 73 4.98 -14.20 -1.02
N LEU A 74 6.15 -14.74 -1.36
CA LEU A 74 6.62 -14.86 -2.74
C LEU A 74 5.75 -15.81 -3.57
N ASP A 75 5.26 -16.88 -2.97
CA ASP A 75 4.49 -17.89 -3.71
C ASP A 75 3.10 -17.36 -4.05
N SER A 76 2.49 -16.56 -3.15
CA SER A 76 1.24 -15.85 -3.45
C SER A 76 1.41 -14.89 -4.63
N ILE A 77 2.51 -14.13 -4.66
CA ILE A 77 2.83 -13.22 -5.77
C ILE A 77 3.02 -14.01 -7.07
N LYS A 78 3.83 -15.08 -7.04
CA LYS A 78 4.08 -15.94 -8.21
C LYS A 78 2.79 -16.53 -8.75
N ASN A 79 1.90 -17.02 -7.89
CA ASN A 79 0.64 -17.62 -8.30
C ASN A 79 -0.26 -16.62 -9.04
N ILE A 80 -0.36 -15.38 -8.55
CA ILE A 80 -1.13 -14.31 -9.22
C ILE A 80 -0.52 -14.01 -10.59
N VAL A 81 0.79 -13.82 -10.66
CA VAL A 81 1.50 -13.49 -11.90
C VAL A 81 1.38 -14.63 -12.91
N ASN A 82 1.61 -15.89 -12.50
CA ASN A 82 1.51 -17.05 -13.38
C ASN A 82 0.10 -17.25 -13.91
N SER A 83 -0.92 -17.14 -13.04
CA SER A 83 -2.33 -17.24 -13.47
C SER A 83 -2.70 -16.17 -14.50
N SER A 84 -2.07 -15.01 -14.45
CA SER A 84 -2.26 -13.96 -15.45
C SER A 84 -1.53 -14.28 -16.76
N LEU A 85 -0.31 -14.84 -16.69
CA LEU A 85 0.45 -15.29 -17.87
C LEU A 85 -0.26 -16.43 -18.60
N ASP A 86 -0.90 -17.34 -17.87
CA ASP A 86 -1.66 -18.45 -18.47
C ASP A 86 -2.85 -17.94 -19.31
N LYS A 87 -3.41 -16.80 -18.91
CA LYS A 87 -4.51 -16.14 -19.67
C LYS A 87 -4.00 -15.41 -20.91
N ASN A 88 -2.88 -14.69 -20.77
CA ASN A 88 -2.31 -13.93 -21.87
C ASN A 88 -0.81 -13.69 -21.68
N LYS A 89 -0.02 -14.21 -22.61
CA LYS A 89 1.46 -14.05 -22.61
C LYS A 89 1.95 -12.87 -23.46
N ASN A 90 1.07 -12.21 -24.22
CA ASN A 90 1.50 -11.10 -25.07
C ASN A 90 1.55 -9.81 -24.27
N ILE A 91 2.73 -9.17 -24.22
CA ILE A 91 2.98 -7.94 -23.42
C ILE A 91 2.06 -6.77 -23.82
N ILE A 92 1.65 -6.69 -25.09
CA ILE A 92 0.80 -5.60 -25.59
C ILE A 92 -0.56 -5.66 -24.89
N ASN A 93 -1.17 -6.85 -24.86
CA ASN A 93 -2.51 -7.10 -24.32
C ASN A 93 -2.50 -7.56 -22.85
N TYR A 94 -1.33 -7.58 -22.20
CA TYR A 94 -1.20 -8.01 -20.82
C TYR A 94 -1.89 -7.02 -19.88
N ASP A 95 -2.86 -7.50 -19.12
CA ASP A 95 -3.67 -6.68 -18.21
C ASP A 95 -2.92 -6.40 -16.90
N THR A 96 -2.20 -5.28 -16.89
CA THR A 96 -1.42 -4.85 -15.73
C THR A 96 -2.28 -4.34 -14.57
N ASP A 97 -3.49 -3.84 -14.85
CA ASP A 97 -4.34 -3.25 -13.81
C ASP A 97 -4.99 -4.34 -12.96
N ASN A 98 -5.46 -5.42 -13.60
CA ASN A 98 -5.98 -6.57 -12.88
C ASN A 98 -4.91 -7.22 -11.98
N ILE A 99 -3.68 -7.34 -12.48
CA ILE A 99 -2.58 -7.91 -11.69
C ILE A 99 -2.22 -6.99 -10.52
N ARG A 100 -2.15 -5.67 -10.74
CA ARG A 100 -1.91 -4.69 -9.69
C ARG A 100 -2.93 -4.85 -8.58
N ASN A 101 -4.21 -4.83 -8.92
CA ASN A 101 -5.29 -4.95 -7.94
C ASN A 101 -5.18 -6.26 -7.15
N SER A 102 -4.94 -7.39 -7.85
CA SER A 102 -4.79 -8.70 -7.18
C SER A 102 -3.56 -8.78 -6.28
N LEU A 103 -2.46 -8.13 -6.63
CA LEU A 103 -1.26 -8.07 -5.78
C LEU A 103 -1.47 -7.17 -4.57
N GLU A 104 -2.19 -6.06 -4.70
CA GLU A 104 -2.51 -5.12 -3.61
C GLU A 104 -3.52 -5.71 -2.60
N GLU A 105 -4.21 -6.81 -2.93
CA GLU A 105 -5.01 -7.59 -1.98
C GLU A 105 -4.14 -8.37 -0.98
N ILE A 106 -2.87 -8.62 -1.30
CA ILE A 106 -1.94 -9.25 -0.36
C ILE A 106 -1.68 -8.28 0.81
N ASN A 107 -1.95 -8.73 2.03
CA ASN A 107 -1.97 -7.87 3.23
C ASN A 107 -0.70 -7.04 3.47
N TRP A 108 0.47 -7.57 3.10
CA TRP A 108 1.75 -6.86 3.23
C TRP A 108 1.99 -5.81 2.17
N ILE A 109 1.29 -5.86 1.04
CA ILE A 109 1.52 -4.97 -0.09
C ILE A 109 0.69 -3.70 0.06
N ASN A 110 1.37 -2.57 0.03
CA ASN A 110 0.77 -1.23 0.06
C ASN A 110 0.44 -0.75 -1.35
N LYS A 111 1.43 -0.80 -2.26
CA LYS A 111 1.29 -0.35 -3.64
C LYS A 111 2.09 -1.22 -4.58
N VAL A 112 1.60 -1.34 -5.82
CA VAL A 112 2.27 -2.06 -6.89
C VAL A 112 2.38 -1.19 -8.13
N PHE A 113 3.59 -1.08 -8.67
CA PHE A 113 3.86 -0.40 -9.93
C PHE A 113 4.31 -1.42 -10.96
N ILE A 114 3.57 -1.52 -12.08
CA ILE A 114 3.89 -2.46 -13.14
C ILE A 114 4.27 -1.70 -14.40
N ARG A 115 5.46 -2.00 -14.92
CA ARG A 115 5.99 -1.38 -16.13
C ARG A 115 6.23 -2.42 -17.21
N LYS A 116 5.69 -2.19 -18.40
CA LYS A 116 5.97 -2.95 -19.61
C LYS A 116 7.27 -2.42 -20.23
N VAL A 117 8.26 -3.27 -20.39
CA VAL A 117 9.52 -2.96 -21.06
C VAL A 117 9.57 -3.79 -22.34
N PHE A 118 9.18 -3.16 -23.43
CA PHE A 118 9.13 -3.81 -24.74
C PHE A 118 10.51 -4.32 -25.18
N PRO A 119 10.58 -5.44 -25.92
CA PRO A 119 9.41 -6.16 -26.46
C PRO A 119 8.81 -7.22 -25.50
N ASN A 120 9.49 -7.69 -24.46
CA ASN A 120 9.14 -8.95 -23.79
C ASN A 120 9.42 -9.01 -22.29
N LYS A 121 9.59 -7.85 -21.62
CA LYS A 121 9.92 -7.80 -20.19
C LYS A 121 8.87 -7.01 -19.41
N ILE A 122 8.48 -7.53 -18.23
CA ILE A 122 7.68 -6.83 -17.24
C ILE A 122 8.52 -6.57 -15.98
N ILE A 123 8.38 -5.40 -15.41
CA ILE A 123 8.96 -5.04 -14.12
C ILE A 123 7.81 -4.76 -13.16
N ILE A 124 7.82 -5.44 -12.03
CA ILE A 124 6.86 -5.28 -10.93
C ILE A 124 7.65 -4.73 -9.74
N ASP A 125 7.38 -3.49 -9.38
CA ASP A 125 7.95 -2.83 -8.22
C ASP A 125 6.89 -2.82 -7.11
N ILE A 126 7.19 -3.43 -5.95
CA ILE A 126 6.30 -3.55 -4.80
C ILE A 126 6.76 -2.60 -3.71
N GLU A 127 5.82 -1.87 -3.14
CA GLU A 127 5.97 -1.12 -1.90
C GLU A 127 5.20 -1.84 -0.80
N GLU A 128 5.90 -2.32 0.23
CA GLU A 128 5.28 -3.00 1.36
C GLU A 128 4.87 -2.02 2.45
N HIS A 129 3.81 -2.38 3.20
CA HIS A 129 3.38 -1.63 4.38
C HIS A 129 4.47 -1.55 5.43
N LYS A 130 4.61 -0.39 6.05
CA LYS A 130 5.46 -0.20 7.24
C LYS A 130 4.64 -0.51 8.48
N GLU A 131 5.20 -1.34 9.35
CA GLU A 131 4.62 -1.65 10.65
C GLU A 131 4.61 -0.40 11.52
N PHE A 132 3.50 -0.18 12.21
CA PHE A 132 3.34 0.98 13.08
C PHE A 132 2.97 0.62 14.51
N ALA A 133 1.99 -0.30 14.68
CA ALA A 133 1.46 -0.62 15.99
C ALA A 133 0.98 -2.07 16.08
N ILE A 134 0.74 -2.52 17.31
CA ILE A 134 0.04 -3.77 17.59
C ILE A 134 -1.40 -3.42 17.95
N PHE A 135 -2.33 -3.87 17.13
CA PHE A 135 -3.76 -3.68 17.35
C PHE A 135 -4.35 -4.86 18.13
N ASN A 136 -4.81 -4.57 19.34
CA ASN A 136 -5.46 -5.56 20.19
C ASN A 136 -6.97 -5.53 19.93
N LYS A 137 -7.54 -6.65 19.47
CA LYS A 137 -8.97 -6.81 19.21
C LYS A 137 -9.40 -8.24 19.55
N ASN A 138 -10.44 -8.37 20.35
CA ASN A 138 -11.02 -9.68 20.72
C ASN A 138 -9.95 -10.69 21.20
N GLU A 139 -9.10 -10.27 22.12
CA GLU A 139 -8.00 -11.08 22.71
C GLU A 139 -6.93 -11.52 21.70
N LYS A 140 -6.99 -11.03 20.47
CA LYS A 140 -6.01 -11.27 19.41
C LYS A 140 -5.18 -10.03 19.16
N ASN A 141 -3.94 -10.25 18.75
CA ASN A 141 -3.01 -9.20 18.38
C ASN A 141 -2.80 -9.19 16.87
N PHE A 142 -2.91 -8.03 16.27
CA PHE A 142 -2.69 -7.83 14.84
C PHE A 142 -1.61 -6.79 14.62
N LEU A 143 -0.80 -6.99 13.61
CA LEU A 143 0.14 -5.98 13.16
C LEU A 143 -0.62 -4.95 12.32
N LEU A 144 -0.46 -3.67 12.67
CA LEU A 144 -1.13 -2.54 12.01
C LEU A 144 -0.11 -1.70 11.24
N SER A 145 -0.45 -1.32 10.03
CA SER A 145 0.36 -0.44 9.20
C SER A 145 0.21 1.04 9.59
N GLN A 146 1.09 1.89 9.04
CA GLN A 146 0.99 3.35 9.20
C GLN A 146 -0.29 3.94 8.61
N GLU A 147 -0.91 3.26 7.65
CA GLU A 147 -2.16 3.66 7.00
C GLU A 147 -3.40 3.11 7.73
N GLY A 148 -3.22 2.36 8.83
CA GLY A 148 -4.31 1.77 9.59
C GLY A 148 -4.83 0.44 9.03
N LYS A 149 -4.12 -0.17 8.06
CA LYS A 149 -4.48 -1.49 7.53
C LYS A 149 -3.96 -2.59 8.44
N ILE A 150 -4.79 -3.58 8.71
CA ILE A 150 -4.38 -4.81 9.42
C ILE A 150 -3.54 -5.66 8.45
N ILE A 151 -2.28 -5.91 8.83
CA ILE A 151 -1.34 -6.68 8.01
C ILE A 151 -1.55 -8.18 8.24
N HIS A 152 -1.42 -8.64 9.48
CA HIS A 152 -1.70 -10.04 9.86
C HIS A 152 -1.83 -10.23 11.37
N GLU A 153 -2.36 -11.38 11.78
CA GLU A 153 -2.43 -11.78 13.19
C GLU A 153 -1.05 -12.22 13.69
N ILE A 154 -0.66 -11.76 14.86
CA ILE A 154 0.61 -12.11 15.51
C ILE A 154 0.36 -12.86 16.83
N ARG A 155 1.11 -13.93 17.07
CA ARG A 155 1.02 -14.70 18.33
C ARG A 155 1.83 -14.13 19.46
N ASN A 156 3.02 -13.59 19.14
CA ASN A 156 3.94 -13.02 20.12
C ASN A 156 4.12 -11.51 19.90
N SER A 157 3.29 -10.72 20.56
CA SER A 157 3.38 -9.24 20.51
C SER A 157 4.67 -8.68 21.10
N LYS A 158 5.29 -9.38 22.05
CA LYS A 158 6.53 -8.93 22.72
C LYS A 158 7.75 -8.96 21.78
N ALA A 159 7.69 -9.71 20.69
CA ALA A 159 8.74 -9.73 19.68
C ALA A 159 8.85 -8.40 18.90
N TYR A 160 7.78 -7.60 18.92
CA TYR A 160 7.70 -6.31 18.25
C TYR A 160 7.82 -5.18 19.27
N LYS A 161 8.79 -4.29 19.05
CA LYS A 161 8.95 -3.06 19.87
C LYS A 161 8.01 -1.97 19.33
N LEU A 162 6.71 -2.27 19.27
CA LEU A 162 5.69 -1.38 18.74
C LEU A 162 4.68 -1.04 19.84
N ILE A 163 4.04 0.11 19.69
CA ILE A 163 3.00 0.57 20.61
C ILE A 163 1.74 -0.31 20.49
N ASN A 164 1.10 -0.59 21.62
CA ASN A 164 -0.19 -1.29 21.63
C ASN A 164 -1.33 -0.30 21.44
N ILE A 165 -2.26 -0.62 20.53
CA ILE A 165 -3.46 0.18 20.26
C ILE A 165 -4.69 -0.70 20.44
N GLU A 166 -5.73 -0.15 21.03
CA GLU A 166 -7.00 -0.82 21.29
C GLU A 166 -8.18 0.11 20.96
N GLY A 167 -9.35 -0.48 20.73
CA GLY A 167 -10.58 0.26 20.45
C GLY A 167 -11.09 0.01 19.03
N ASN A 168 -12.43 -0.03 18.89
CA ASN A 168 -13.08 -0.38 17.62
C ASN A 168 -12.80 0.62 16.48
N PHE A 169 -12.32 1.80 16.80
CA PHE A 169 -12.04 2.89 15.86
C PHE A 169 -10.54 3.09 15.61
N ALA A 170 -9.68 2.21 16.13
CA ALA A 170 -8.22 2.36 16.06
C ALA A 170 -7.69 2.37 14.63
N THR A 171 -8.23 1.52 13.75
CA THR A 171 -7.83 1.46 12.34
C THR A 171 -8.26 2.67 11.53
N GLN A 172 -9.42 3.25 11.83
CA GLN A 172 -9.98 4.40 11.13
C GLN A 172 -9.35 5.73 11.59
N ASN A 173 -8.95 5.81 12.86
CA ASN A 173 -8.43 7.02 13.48
C ASN A 173 -6.92 6.95 13.76
N ILE A 174 -6.18 6.18 12.95
CA ILE A 174 -4.75 5.98 13.12
C ILE A 174 -3.97 7.30 13.02
N ASP A 175 -4.45 8.25 12.22
CA ASP A 175 -3.80 9.55 12.06
C ASP A 175 -3.85 10.39 13.33
N GLU A 176 -4.89 10.27 14.15
CA GLU A 176 -4.93 10.93 15.46
C GLU A 176 -3.91 10.32 16.42
N VAL A 177 -3.69 9.01 16.35
CA VAL A 177 -2.63 8.35 17.14
C VAL A 177 -1.25 8.84 16.70
N LYS A 178 -0.98 8.88 15.40
CA LYS A 178 0.29 9.40 14.85
C LYS A 178 0.53 10.84 15.26
N LYS A 179 -0.49 11.68 15.15
CA LYS A 179 -0.45 13.08 15.56
C LYS A 179 -0.19 13.23 17.06
N PHE A 180 -0.83 12.40 17.88
CA PHE A 180 -0.59 12.39 19.33
C PHE A 180 0.86 12.04 19.64
N LEU A 181 1.40 10.97 19.07
CA LEU A 181 2.78 10.53 19.29
C LEU A 181 3.79 11.57 18.78
N SER A 182 3.59 12.13 17.59
CA SER A 182 4.49 13.15 17.04
C SER A 182 4.55 14.42 17.88
N ASN A 183 3.46 14.78 18.56
CA ASN A 183 3.37 15.94 19.43
C ASN A 183 3.89 15.68 20.85
N ASN A 184 4.13 14.41 21.24
CA ASN A 184 4.49 14.02 22.60
C ASN A 184 5.59 12.94 22.59
N ARG A 185 6.63 13.16 21.78
CA ARG A 185 7.73 12.19 21.57
C ARG A 185 8.43 11.80 22.88
N GLU A 186 8.52 12.71 23.83
CA GLU A 186 9.14 12.47 25.15
C GLU A 186 8.38 11.45 26.01
N LEU A 187 7.11 11.18 25.69
CA LEU A 187 6.28 10.20 26.39
C LEU A 187 6.20 8.85 25.66
N GLU A 188 6.66 8.76 24.41
CA GLU A 188 6.46 7.60 23.57
C GLU A 188 6.98 6.30 24.21
N GLU A 189 8.17 6.33 24.78
CA GLU A 189 8.78 5.18 25.47
C GLU A 189 8.05 4.77 26.76
N GLN A 190 7.31 5.70 27.38
CA GLN A 190 6.56 5.46 28.61
C GLN A 190 5.14 4.96 28.35
N ILE A 191 4.64 5.13 27.11
CA ILE A 191 3.30 4.71 26.72
C ILE A 191 3.29 3.20 26.48
N SER A 192 2.52 2.48 27.29
CA SER A 192 2.32 1.04 27.07
C SER A 192 1.14 0.70 26.18
N LYS A 193 0.11 1.57 26.14
CA LYS A 193 -1.11 1.37 25.33
C LYS A 193 -1.82 2.69 25.03
N ILE A 194 -2.43 2.77 23.86
CA ILE A 194 -3.38 3.82 23.47
C ILE A 194 -4.74 3.19 23.17
N ILE A 195 -5.81 3.76 23.74
CA ILE A 195 -7.19 3.34 23.50
C ILE A 195 -7.88 4.43 22.67
N VAL A 196 -8.39 4.03 21.51
CA VAL A 196 -9.00 4.95 20.53
C VAL A 196 -10.53 4.86 20.61
N HIS A 197 -11.19 5.98 20.85
CA HIS A 197 -12.64 6.09 20.96
C HIS A 197 -13.28 6.66 19.69
N SER A 198 -14.60 6.49 19.55
CA SER A 198 -15.39 6.88 18.36
C SER A 198 -15.32 8.36 17.99
N ASN A 199 -15.08 9.21 18.97
CA ASN A 199 -15.01 10.67 18.81
C ASN A 199 -13.58 11.20 18.68
N ASN A 200 -12.65 10.37 18.17
CA ASN A 200 -11.22 10.66 18.04
C ASN A 200 -10.50 10.92 19.39
N ARG A 201 -11.19 10.68 20.51
CA ARG A 201 -10.59 10.82 21.82
C ARG A 201 -9.65 9.66 22.09
N LEU A 202 -8.52 9.98 22.68
CA LEU A 202 -7.51 9.00 23.08
C LEU A 202 -7.47 8.89 24.60
N ASP A 203 -7.42 7.65 25.10
CA ASP A 203 -6.96 7.37 26.45
C ASP A 203 -5.59 6.70 26.34
N VAL A 204 -4.68 7.02 27.23
CA VAL A 204 -3.31 6.50 27.20
C VAL A 204 -2.92 5.84 28.52
N ILE A 205 -2.20 4.74 28.45
CA ILE A 205 -1.62 4.09 29.63
C ILE A 205 -0.13 4.41 29.67
N ILE A 206 0.29 5.16 30.68
CA ILE A 206 1.66 5.57 30.90
C ILE A 206 2.07 5.10 32.30
N ASN A 207 3.17 4.36 32.40
CA ASN A 207 3.66 3.82 33.68
C ASN A 207 2.58 3.11 34.51
N ASN A 208 1.71 2.33 33.83
CA ASN A 208 0.55 1.60 34.38
C ASN A 208 -0.58 2.49 34.92
N VAL A 209 -0.57 3.79 34.64
CA VAL A 209 -1.67 4.70 34.98
C VAL A 209 -2.49 4.99 33.73
N LEU A 210 -3.80 4.81 33.79
CA LEU A 210 -4.73 5.14 32.71
C LEU A 210 -5.06 6.65 32.76
N PHE A 211 -4.69 7.39 31.74
CA PHE A 211 -5.06 8.79 31.55
C PHE A 211 -6.16 8.91 30.51
N LYS A 212 -7.32 9.41 30.90
CA LYS A 212 -8.41 9.75 29.99
C LYS A 212 -8.22 11.18 29.49
N LEU A 213 -7.88 11.33 28.20
CA LEU A 213 -7.55 12.63 27.63
C LEU A 213 -8.80 13.35 27.10
N PRO A 214 -8.81 14.70 27.07
CA PRO A 214 -9.87 15.47 26.44
C PRO A 214 -9.74 15.45 24.91
N ASN A 215 -10.85 15.75 24.20
CA ASN A 215 -10.81 15.91 22.74
C ASN A 215 -10.14 17.22 22.29
N LYS A 216 -10.17 18.23 23.15
CA LYS A 216 -9.58 19.56 22.89
C LYS A 216 -8.53 19.86 23.96
N ASN A 217 -7.56 20.71 23.61
CA ASN A 217 -6.49 21.11 24.54
C ASN A 217 -5.64 19.93 25.06
N THR A 218 -5.55 18.85 24.28
CA THR A 218 -4.83 17.61 24.66
C THR A 218 -3.39 17.89 25.11
N LYS A 219 -2.67 18.81 24.43
CA LYS A 219 -1.30 19.19 24.81
C LYS A 219 -1.22 19.75 26.24
N LYS A 220 -2.17 20.61 26.65
CA LYS A 220 -2.25 21.13 28.03
C LYS A 220 -2.60 20.04 29.04
N ALA A 221 -3.45 19.09 28.67
CA ALA A 221 -3.77 17.96 29.54
C ALA A 221 -2.56 17.03 29.71
N VAL A 222 -1.82 16.77 28.64
CA VAL A 222 -0.62 15.93 28.63
C VAL A 222 0.49 16.52 29.53
N SER A 223 0.68 17.84 29.53
CA SER A 223 1.66 18.49 30.41
C SER A 223 1.37 18.35 31.92
N GLN A 224 0.16 17.90 32.30
CA GLN A 224 -0.18 17.60 33.69
C GLN A 224 0.20 16.16 34.10
N ILE A 225 0.45 15.26 33.16
CA ILE A 225 0.61 13.82 33.41
C ILE A 225 1.72 13.54 34.40
N SER A 226 2.87 14.23 34.31
CA SER A 226 4.02 14.05 35.18
C SER A 226 3.74 14.29 36.66
N ARG A 227 2.66 15.01 36.96
CA ARG A 227 2.24 15.30 38.35
C ARG A 227 1.56 14.14 39.05
N PHE A 228 1.16 13.09 38.27
CA PHE A 228 0.33 12.00 38.76
C PHE A 228 1.10 10.69 38.71
N THR A 229 1.50 10.21 39.86
CA THR A 229 2.17 8.92 40.03
C THR A 229 1.42 8.05 41.03
N ASN A 230 1.61 6.74 40.97
CA ASN A 230 0.99 5.77 41.90
C ASN A 230 -0.54 5.77 41.95
N LEU A 231 -1.17 6.13 40.85
CA LEU A 231 -2.62 6.09 40.68
C LEU A 231 -3.02 4.94 39.70
N LYS A 232 -4.27 4.53 39.76
CA LYS A 232 -4.85 3.57 38.82
C LYS A 232 -5.37 4.28 37.56
N MET A 233 -5.97 5.45 37.76
CA MET A 233 -6.56 6.24 36.67
C MET A 233 -6.58 7.72 37.01
N VAL A 234 -6.36 8.55 35.99
CA VAL A 234 -6.52 10.01 36.03
C VAL A 234 -7.44 10.43 34.88
N ASP A 235 -8.56 11.06 35.21
CA ASP A 235 -9.48 11.57 34.19
C ASP A 235 -9.24 13.06 33.97
N LEU A 236 -8.62 13.36 32.85
CA LEU A 236 -8.26 14.71 32.41
C LEU A 236 -9.27 15.30 31.42
N ARG A 237 -10.41 14.67 31.18
CA ARG A 237 -11.40 15.14 30.18
C ARG A 237 -11.92 16.56 30.49
N PHE A 238 -11.94 16.91 31.76
CA PHE A 238 -12.39 18.22 32.24
C PHE A 238 -11.33 18.94 33.07
N PHE A 239 -10.04 18.73 32.75
CA PHE A 239 -8.90 19.16 33.57
C PHE A 239 -8.86 20.66 33.88
N GLU A 240 -9.46 21.49 33.04
CA GLU A 240 -9.57 22.94 33.26
C GLU A 240 -10.52 23.29 34.43
N LYS A 241 -11.45 22.39 34.78
CA LYS A 241 -12.42 22.58 35.86
C LYS A 241 -12.19 21.65 37.03
N LYS A 242 -11.97 20.37 36.74
CA LYS A 242 -11.78 19.31 37.75
C LYS A 242 -11.05 18.11 37.15
N ILE A 243 -10.28 17.43 37.99
CA ILE A 243 -9.56 16.21 37.67
C ILE A 243 -10.08 15.12 38.60
N PHE A 244 -10.46 13.95 38.05
CA PHE A 244 -10.87 12.81 38.85
C PHE A 244 -9.72 11.81 38.94
N LEU A 245 -9.44 11.37 40.15
CA LEU A 245 -8.35 10.44 40.46
C LEU A 245 -8.94 9.13 40.99
N LYS A 246 -8.38 8.00 40.54
CA LYS A 246 -8.65 6.67 41.13
C LYS A 246 -7.36 6.11 41.69
N ILE A 247 -7.34 5.84 42.99
CA ILE A 247 -6.19 5.31 43.70
C ILE A 247 -6.11 3.79 43.51
N ASP A 248 -4.89 3.25 43.46
CA ASP A 248 -4.67 1.81 43.49
C ASP A 248 -4.64 1.29 44.93
N THR A 249 -5.81 0.89 45.43
CA THR A 249 -5.98 0.40 46.81
C THR A 249 -5.13 -0.84 47.14
N LYS A 250 -4.73 -1.64 46.13
CA LYS A 250 -3.85 -2.80 46.36
C LYS A 250 -2.44 -2.40 46.75
N LYS A 251 -1.92 -1.29 46.24
CA LYS A 251 -0.58 -0.79 46.63
C LYS A 251 -0.56 -0.17 48.00
N ILE A 252 -1.67 0.40 48.47
CA ILE A 252 -1.78 0.98 49.82
C ILE A 252 -1.84 -0.15 50.87
N ALA A 253 -2.57 -1.23 50.62
CA ALA A 253 -2.66 -2.37 51.54
C ALA A 253 -1.30 -3.07 51.78
N LEU A 254 -0.43 -3.09 50.77
CA LEU A 254 0.93 -3.66 50.90
C LEU A 254 1.91 -2.75 51.67
N LYS A 255 1.68 -1.43 51.64
CA LYS A 255 2.49 -0.48 52.39
C LYS A 255 2.16 -0.45 53.88
N ASN A 256 0.95 -0.81 54.26
CA ASN A 256 0.49 -0.90 55.66
C ASN A 256 0.76 -2.27 56.32
N LYS A 257 1.37 -3.23 55.58
CA LYS A 257 1.78 -4.54 56.07
C LYS A 257 3.30 -4.68 56.28
N LYS A 258 4.04 -3.63 56.13
CA LYS A 258 5.45 -3.51 56.47
C LYS A 258 5.60 -2.55 57.66
#